data_2a2285cc06612f45e7aa5f3800d6213a
#
_entry.id   2a2285cc06612f45e7aa5f3800d6213a
#
_cell.length_a   1.000
_cell.length_b   1.000
_cell.length_c   1.000
_cell.angle_alpha   90.00
_cell.angle_beta   90.00
_cell.angle_gamma   90.00
#
_symmetry.space_group_name_H-M   'P 1'
#
loop_
_entity.id
_entity.type
_entity.pdbx_description
1 polymer ?
#
loop_
_entity_poly.entity_id
_entity_poly.type
_entity_poly.pdbx_seq_one_letter_code
_entity_poly.pdbx_strand_id
1 'polypeptide(L)'
;STLAQHMNGLIRATTGSIYYNGQDIYDKGYKLKDLRTQVGMVFQYPENQLFGTTVFEDVCFGPKNQGLDEKEVSLRAFEALRAVKLPEEYAETSPFDLSGGQKRRVAIAGVLAMKPAYLILDEPTAGLDPAGREEILGLIKELHDKKGTTVILVSHSMEDVANYVDRIVVMEHGGILYDGTPREVFH
;
A
#
# COMPACT_ATOMS: atom_id res chain seq x y z
N SER A 1 -9.07 -2.93 6.22
CA SER A 1 -10.48 -2.56 6.37
C SER A 1 -11.33 -3.14 5.24
N THR A 2 -12.63 -3.32 5.49
CA THR A 2 -13.58 -3.89 4.52
C THR A 2 -13.68 -3.02 3.26
N LEU A 3 -13.78 -1.70 3.42
CA LEU A 3 -13.84 -0.77 2.30
C LEU A 3 -12.59 -0.86 1.40
N ALA A 4 -11.41 -0.88 2.01
CA ALA A 4 -10.14 -1.03 1.29
C ALA A 4 -10.10 -2.30 0.42
N GLN A 5 -10.61 -3.41 0.95
CA GLN A 5 -10.69 -4.69 0.22
C GLN A 5 -11.71 -4.66 -0.94
N HIS A 6 -12.77 -3.85 -0.83
CA HIS A 6 -13.69 -3.61 -1.95
C HIS A 6 -13.02 -2.77 -3.04
N MET A 7 -12.26 -1.73 -2.68
CA MET A 7 -11.57 -0.84 -3.63
C MET A 7 -10.56 -1.57 -4.51
N ASN A 8 -9.96 -2.64 -4.02
CA ASN A 8 -9.01 -3.46 -4.79
C ASN A 8 -9.63 -4.76 -5.34
N GLY A 9 -10.94 -4.94 -5.19
CA GLY A 9 -11.68 -6.07 -5.72
C GLY A 9 -11.40 -7.42 -5.03
N LEU A 10 -10.88 -7.41 -3.79
CA LEU A 10 -10.70 -8.64 -2.99
C LEU A 10 -12.04 -9.16 -2.47
N ILE A 11 -12.93 -8.26 -2.10
CA ILE A 11 -14.29 -8.58 -1.65
C ILE A 11 -15.27 -8.00 -2.67
N ARG A 12 -16.27 -8.80 -3.04
CA ARG A 12 -17.34 -8.33 -3.91
C ARG A 12 -18.43 -7.64 -3.08
N ALA A 13 -18.89 -6.48 -3.55
CA ALA A 13 -20.02 -5.78 -2.93
C ALA A 13 -21.31 -6.63 -3.03
N THR A 14 -22.10 -6.65 -1.96
CA THR A 14 -23.40 -7.33 -1.94
C THR A 14 -24.39 -6.63 -2.86
N THR A 15 -24.34 -5.29 -2.89
CA THR A 15 -25.15 -4.43 -3.75
C THR A 15 -24.34 -3.21 -4.17
N GLY A 16 -24.76 -2.53 -5.21
CA GLY A 16 -24.08 -1.33 -5.74
C GLY A 16 -22.95 -1.66 -6.70
N SER A 17 -22.25 -0.64 -7.16
CA SER A 17 -21.20 -0.71 -8.15
C SER A 17 -19.94 0.01 -7.70
N ILE A 18 -18.79 -0.47 -8.16
CA ILE A 18 -17.49 0.18 -7.97
C ILE A 18 -16.92 0.48 -9.34
N TYR A 19 -16.54 1.74 -9.56
CA TYR A 19 -15.99 2.18 -10.84
C TYR A 19 -14.50 2.47 -10.71
N TYR A 20 -13.73 1.95 -11.66
CA TYR A 20 -12.34 2.31 -11.87
C TYR A 20 -12.18 2.90 -13.27
N ASN A 21 -11.72 4.14 -13.37
CA ASN A 21 -11.62 4.89 -14.63
C ASN A 21 -12.91 4.86 -15.47
N GLY A 22 -14.07 4.99 -14.79
CA GLY A 22 -15.39 5.03 -15.44
C GLY A 22 -15.97 3.68 -15.83
N GLN A 23 -15.28 2.58 -15.59
CA GLN A 23 -15.75 1.22 -15.87
C GLN A 23 -16.11 0.50 -14.56
N ASP A 24 -17.28 -0.15 -14.52
CA ASP A 24 -17.70 -0.97 -13.39
C ASP A 24 -16.80 -2.21 -13.30
N ILE A 25 -16.18 -2.43 -12.16
CA ILE A 25 -15.29 -3.58 -11.94
C ILE A 25 -16.03 -4.93 -11.92
N TYR A 26 -17.37 -4.90 -11.88
CA TYR A 26 -18.24 -6.08 -11.92
C TYR A 26 -18.80 -6.39 -13.30
N ASP A 27 -18.49 -5.59 -14.32
CA ASP A 27 -18.89 -5.82 -15.70
C ASP A 27 -18.37 -7.14 -16.24
N LYS A 28 -19.17 -7.77 -17.14
CA LYS A 28 -18.76 -8.98 -17.84
C LYS A 28 -17.49 -8.70 -18.65
N GLY A 29 -16.42 -9.46 -18.36
CA GLY A 29 -15.14 -9.32 -19.06
C GLY A 29 -14.15 -8.38 -18.38
N TYR A 30 -14.54 -7.65 -17.33
CA TYR A 30 -13.58 -6.87 -16.54
C TYR A 30 -12.58 -7.80 -15.82
N LYS A 31 -11.29 -7.51 -15.97
CA LYS A 31 -10.22 -8.33 -15.38
C LYS A 31 -9.77 -7.74 -14.04
N LEU A 32 -10.23 -8.29 -12.93
CA LEU A 32 -9.80 -7.88 -11.58
C LEU A 32 -8.29 -7.98 -11.38
N LYS A 33 -7.58 -8.81 -12.15
CA LYS A 33 -6.12 -8.86 -12.13
C LYS A 33 -5.52 -7.51 -12.54
N ASP A 34 -6.08 -6.87 -13.55
CA ASP A 34 -5.60 -5.57 -14.05
C ASP A 34 -5.86 -4.47 -13.00
N LEU A 35 -7.04 -4.50 -12.34
CA LEU A 35 -7.34 -3.60 -11.22
C LEU A 35 -6.30 -3.74 -10.11
N ARG A 36 -5.98 -4.96 -9.67
CA ARG A 36 -5.03 -5.24 -8.60
C ARG A 36 -3.60 -4.84 -8.94
N THR A 37 -3.27 -4.74 -10.22
CA THR A 37 -2.01 -4.18 -10.67
C THR A 37 -1.96 -2.66 -10.45
N GLN A 38 -3.09 -1.98 -10.64
CA GLN A 38 -3.20 -0.52 -10.52
C GLN A 38 -3.51 -0.06 -9.09
N VAL A 39 -4.21 -0.87 -8.33
CA VAL A 39 -4.62 -0.59 -6.94
C VAL A 39 -3.89 -1.56 -6.02
N GLY A 40 -2.69 -1.18 -5.61
CA GLY A 40 -1.88 -1.94 -4.66
C GLY A 40 -2.43 -1.81 -3.25
N MET A 41 -2.35 -2.88 -2.47
CA MET A 41 -2.81 -2.88 -1.08
C MET A 41 -1.77 -3.49 -0.16
N VAL A 42 -1.46 -2.78 0.92
CA VAL A 42 -0.66 -3.24 2.04
C VAL A 42 -1.59 -3.42 3.23
N PHE A 43 -1.69 -4.65 3.73
CA PHE A 43 -2.58 -4.99 4.84
C PHE A 43 -1.98 -4.62 6.19
N GLN A 44 -2.80 -4.64 7.23
CA GLN A 44 -2.35 -4.52 8.61
C GLN A 44 -1.35 -5.64 8.96
N TYR A 45 -0.26 -5.30 9.65
CA TYR A 45 0.87 -6.21 9.93
C TYR A 45 1.45 -6.86 8.65
N PRO A 46 1.86 -6.06 7.67
CA PRO A 46 2.26 -6.56 6.36
C PRO A 46 3.51 -7.45 6.43
N GLU A 47 4.32 -7.31 7.49
CA GLU A 47 5.47 -8.16 7.79
C GLU A 47 5.12 -9.65 7.94
N ASN A 48 3.88 -9.98 8.24
CA ASN A 48 3.42 -11.37 8.32
C ASN A 48 3.15 -11.99 6.94
N GLN A 49 3.25 -11.20 5.87
CA GLN A 49 3.00 -11.65 4.50
C GLN A 49 4.28 -11.98 3.74
N LEU A 50 5.45 -11.79 4.36
CA LEU A 50 6.74 -12.12 3.76
C LEU A 50 6.95 -13.63 3.75
N PHE A 51 7.35 -14.17 2.59
CA PHE A 51 7.47 -15.62 2.39
C PHE A 51 8.70 -16.02 1.54
N GLY A 52 9.39 -15.07 0.91
CA GLY A 52 10.59 -15.33 0.11
C GLY A 52 11.76 -15.85 0.95
N THR A 53 12.70 -16.50 0.33
CA THR A 53 13.96 -16.89 0.97
C THR A 53 14.88 -15.69 1.18
N THR A 54 14.78 -14.69 0.30
CA THR A 54 15.46 -13.40 0.43
C THR A 54 14.48 -12.24 0.29
N VAL A 55 14.89 -11.08 0.81
CA VAL A 55 14.18 -9.80 0.62
C VAL A 55 13.94 -9.51 -0.86
N PHE A 56 14.97 -9.73 -1.68
CA PHE A 56 14.88 -9.48 -3.12
C PHE A 56 13.85 -10.37 -3.80
N GLU A 57 13.79 -11.65 -3.45
CA GLU A 57 12.78 -12.57 -3.98
C GLU A 57 11.37 -12.17 -3.61
N ASP A 58 11.13 -11.76 -2.36
CA ASP A 58 9.82 -11.26 -1.92
C ASP A 58 9.36 -10.06 -2.77
N VAL A 59 10.25 -9.09 -2.99
CA VAL A 59 9.91 -7.88 -3.75
C VAL A 59 9.72 -8.18 -5.24
N CYS A 60 10.42 -9.18 -5.78
CA CYS A 60 10.27 -9.63 -7.17
C CYS A 60 8.94 -10.33 -7.44
N PHE A 61 8.25 -10.82 -6.43
CA PHE A 61 7.05 -11.67 -6.60
C PHE A 61 5.94 -10.97 -7.37
N GLY A 62 5.61 -9.73 -7.00
CA GLY A 62 4.59 -8.93 -7.68
C GLY A 62 4.89 -8.73 -9.17
N PRO A 63 6.03 -8.16 -9.53
CA PRO A 63 6.46 -7.98 -10.92
C PRO A 63 6.50 -9.28 -11.74
N LYS A 64 6.95 -10.40 -11.16
CA LYS A 64 6.92 -11.73 -11.81
C LYS A 64 5.48 -12.13 -12.16
N ASN A 65 4.54 -11.91 -11.25
CA ASN A 65 3.13 -12.22 -11.47
C ASN A 65 2.46 -11.31 -12.53
N GLN A 66 3.04 -10.15 -12.81
CA GLN A 66 2.64 -9.29 -13.93
C GLN A 66 3.12 -9.82 -15.27
N GLY A 67 3.97 -10.85 -15.31
CA GLY A 67 4.50 -11.45 -16.53
C GLY A 67 5.65 -10.65 -17.15
N LEU A 68 6.35 -9.83 -16.36
CA LEU A 68 7.50 -9.07 -16.83
C LEU A 68 8.72 -9.97 -17.00
N ASP A 69 9.65 -9.57 -17.87
CA ASP A 69 10.92 -10.27 -18.03
C ASP A 69 11.82 -10.08 -16.80
N GLU A 70 12.82 -10.94 -16.64
CA GLU A 70 13.70 -10.96 -15.47
C GLU A 70 14.47 -9.65 -15.25
N LYS A 71 14.81 -8.95 -16.32
CA LYS A 71 15.54 -7.68 -16.25
C LYS A 71 14.65 -6.58 -15.68
N GLU A 72 13.42 -6.47 -16.18
CA GLU A 72 12.44 -5.50 -15.68
C GLU A 72 12.01 -5.83 -14.24
N VAL A 73 11.82 -7.11 -13.91
CA VAL A 73 11.54 -7.56 -12.54
C VAL A 73 12.63 -7.09 -11.59
N SER A 74 13.91 -7.36 -11.92
CA SER A 74 15.05 -6.98 -11.09
C SER A 74 15.16 -5.47 -10.93
N LEU A 75 14.99 -4.72 -12.02
CA LEU A 75 15.02 -3.26 -12.01
C LEU A 75 13.96 -2.70 -11.06
N ARG A 76 12.71 -3.14 -11.18
CA ARG A 76 11.61 -2.68 -10.34
C ARG A 76 11.79 -3.06 -8.87
N ALA A 77 12.34 -4.24 -8.59
CA ALA A 77 12.63 -4.66 -7.22
C ALA A 77 13.69 -3.74 -6.57
N PHE A 78 14.79 -3.47 -7.25
CA PHE A 78 15.82 -2.54 -6.73
C PHE A 78 15.30 -1.11 -6.58
N GLU A 79 14.53 -0.60 -7.54
CA GLU A 79 13.89 0.72 -7.45
C GLU A 79 12.94 0.81 -6.24
N ALA A 80 12.18 -0.25 -5.97
CA ALA A 80 11.26 -0.31 -4.85
C ALA A 80 11.99 -0.39 -3.50
N LEU A 81 13.03 -1.22 -3.38
CA LEU A 81 13.86 -1.32 -2.17
C LEU A 81 14.53 0.01 -1.84
N ARG A 82 15.06 0.69 -2.86
CA ARG A 82 15.64 2.03 -2.70
C ARG A 82 14.59 3.06 -2.29
N ALA A 83 13.38 2.99 -2.85
CA ALA A 83 12.28 3.88 -2.52
C ALA A 83 11.85 3.80 -1.06
N VAL A 84 11.91 2.59 -0.46
CA VAL A 84 11.63 2.38 0.96
C VAL A 84 12.87 2.56 1.86
N LYS A 85 13.97 3.06 1.30
CA LYS A 85 15.24 3.33 2.02
C LYS A 85 15.78 2.09 2.76
N LEU A 86 15.63 0.92 2.17
CA LEU A 86 16.27 -0.29 2.66
C LEU A 86 17.66 -0.41 2.01
N PRO A 87 18.75 -0.52 2.80
CA PRO A 87 20.11 -0.69 2.27
C PRO A 87 20.24 -1.95 1.38
N GLU A 88 21.01 -1.84 0.30
CA GLU A 88 21.18 -2.94 -0.68
C GLU A 88 21.76 -4.21 -0.06
N GLU A 89 22.53 -4.09 1.02
CA GLU A 89 23.09 -5.22 1.76
C GLU A 89 22.03 -6.19 2.31
N TYR A 90 20.81 -5.72 2.50
CA TYR A 90 19.69 -6.57 2.96
C TYR A 90 19.01 -7.34 1.83
N ALA A 91 19.31 -7.08 0.56
CA ALA A 91 18.65 -7.71 -0.57
C ALA A 91 18.71 -9.25 -0.53
N GLU A 92 19.87 -9.79 -0.18
CA GLU A 92 20.12 -11.23 -0.08
C GLU A 92 19.86 -11.81 1.32
N THR A 93 19.43 -10.97 2.27
CA THR A 93 19.11 -11.39 3.63
C THR A 93 17.74 -12.04 3.68
N SER A 94 17.58 -13.03 4.56
CA SER A 94 16.23 -13.57 4.83
C SER A 94 15.31 -12.50 5.43
N PRO A 95 14.08 -12.33 4.93
CA PRO A 95 13.14 -11.40 5.53
C PRO A 95 12.89 -11.65 7.02
N PHE A 96 13.06 -12.89 7.47
CA PHE A 96 12.81 -13.28 8.86
C PHE A 96 13.88 -12.77 9.82
N ASP A 97 15.08 -12.43 9.32
CA ASP A 97 16.18 -11.88 10.11
C ASP A 97 16.13 -10.36 10.29
N LEU A 98 15.17 -9.71 9.64
CA LEU A 98 14.99 -8.26 9.69
C LEU A 98 14.22 -7.81 10.95
N SER A 99 14.43 -6.55 11.36
CA SER A 99 13.57 -5.90 12.36
C SER A 99 12.14 -5.73 11.83
N GLY A 100 11.16 -5.53 12.73
CA GLY A 100 9.76 -5.32 12.34
C GLY A 100 9.57 -4.15 11.38
N GLY A 101 10.27 -3.03 11.61
CA GLY A 101 10.22 -1.86 10.72
C GLY A 101 10.83 -2.15 9.34
N GLN A 102 11.94 -2.89 9.28
CA GLN A 102 12.54 -3.32 8.02
C GLN A 102 11.63 -4.29 7.25
N LYS A 103 11.03 -5.29 7.92
CA LYS A 103 10.04 -6.19 7.32
C LYS A 103 8.89 -5.42 6.70
N ARG A 104 8.39 -4.40 7.41
CA ARG A 104 7.30 -3.54 6.91
C ARG A 104 7.70 -2.77 5.67
N ARG A 105 8.92 -2.24 5.63
CA ARG A 105 9.49 -1.60 4.42
C ARG A 105 9.57 -2.58 3.24
N VAL A 106 9.99 -3.82 3.48
CA VAL A 106 10.02 -4.86 2.44
C VAL A 106 8.63 -5.15 1.89
N ALA A 107 7.64 -5.30 2.76
CA ALA A 107 6.25 -5.54 2.33
C ALA A 107 5.68 -4.37 1.50
N ILE A 108 5.97 -3.12 1.89
CA ILE A 108 5.61 -1.94 1.09
C ILE A 108 6.34 -1.96 -0.25
N ALA A 109 7.64 -2.29 -0.28
CA ALA A 109 8.42 -2.40 -1.50
C ALA A 109 7.86 -3.44 -2.47
N GLY A 110 7.40 -4.59 -1.97
CA GLY A 110 6.76 -5.63 -2.78
C GLY A 110 5.54 -5.14 -3.55
N VAL A 111 4.74 -4.27 -2.92
CA VAL A 111 3.59 -3.64 -3.60
C VAL A 111 4.06 -2.53 -4.56
N LEU A 112 5.00 -1.69 -4.15
CA LEU A 112 5.55 -0.61 -4.98
C LEU A 112 6.24 -1.10 -6.25
N ALA A 113 6.87 -2.28 -6.21
CA ALA A 113 7.53 -2.89 -7.36
C ALA A 113 6.56 -3.17 -8.52
N MET A 114 5.28 -3.34 -8.23
CA MET A 114 4.23 -3.46 -9.25
C MET A 114 3.90 -2.13 -9.94
N LYS A 115 4.43 -1.00 -9.46
CA LYS A 115 4.16 0.37 -9.95
C LYS A 115 2.66 0.71 -9.98
N PRO A 116 1.94 0.54 -8.85
CA PRO A 116 0.52 0.83 -8.80
C PRO A 116 0.26 2.34 -8.92
N ALA A 117 -0.89 2.72 -9.53
CA ALA A 117 -1.35 4.11 -9.56
C ALA A 117 -1.90 4.56 -8.20
N TYR A 118 -2.51 3.62 -7.46
CA TYR A 118 -3.07 3.83 -6.13
C TYR A 118 -2.44 2.86 -5.14
N LEU A 119 -2.05 3.36 -3.98
CA LEU A 119 -1.50 2.58 -2.88
C LEU A 119 -2.40 2.69 -1.66
N ILE A 120 -3.08 1.61 -1.32
CA ILE A 120 -3.91 1.51 -0.12
C ILE A 120 -3.07 0.93 1.01
N LEU A 121 -3.00 1.62 2.13
CA LEU A 121 -2.28 1.21 3.32
C LEU A 121 -3.28 1.08 4.48
N ASP A 122 -3.50 -0.14 4.93
CA ASP A 122 -4.44 -0.45 6.02
C ASP A 122 -3.67 -0.53 7.34
N GLU A 123 -3.77 0.50 8.18
CA GLU A 123 -3.09 0.61 9.48
C GLU A 123 -1.56 0.36 9.40
N PRO A 124 -0.82 1.07 8.52
CA PRO A 124 0.58 0.77 8.26
C PRO A 124 1.51 1.01 9.45
N THR A 125 1.05 1.73 10.46
CA THR A 125 1.81 2.07 11.67
C THR A 125 1.43 1.25 12.90
N ALA A 126 0.48 0.32 12.77
CA ALA A 126 0.01 -0.51 13.87
C ALA A 126 1.17 -1.29 14.52
N GLY A 127 1.28 -1.21 15.85
CA GLY A 127 2.29 -1.93 16.62
C GLY A 127 3.71 -1.36 16.54
N LEU A 128 3.93 -0.22 15.86
CA LEU A 128 5.21 0.47 15.87
C LEU A 128 5.33 1.42 17.06
N ASP A 129 6.56 1.60 17.52
CA ASP A 129 6.93 2.68 18.45
C ASP A 129 6.80 4.06 17.75
N PRO A 130 6.82 5.17 18.50
CA PRO A 130 6.65 6.50 17.91
C PRO A 130 7.66 6.82 16.80
N ALA A 131 8.92 6.44 16.96
CA ALA A 131 9.95 6.69 15.97
C ALA A 131 9.71 5.90 14.67
N GLY A 132 9.40 4.61 14.78
CA GLY A 132 9.06 3.77 13.63
C GLY A 132 7.79 4.23 12.92
N ARG A 133 6.82 4.77 13.68
CA ARG A 133 5.60 5.38 13.11
C ARG A 133 5.94 6.58 12.24
N GLU A 134 6.70 7.55 12.76
CA GLU A 134 7.13 8.73 12.01
C GLU A 134 7.93 8.36 10.75
N GLU A 135 8.82 7.38 10.86
CA GLU A 135 9.60 6.90 9.73
C GLU A 135 8.72 6.34 8.60
N ILE A 136 7.73 5.51 8.93
CA ILE A 136 6.82 4.92 7.93
C ILE A 136 5.90 5.97 7.32
N LEU A 137 5.33 6.87 8.12
CA LEU A 137 4.47 7.95 7.61
C LEU A 137 5.26 8.94 6.76
N GLY A 138 6.46 9.32 7.18
CA GLY A 138 7.37 10.15 6.40
C GLY A 138 7.76 9.50 5.05
N LEU A 139 8.00 8.19 5.04
CA LEU A 139 8.24 7.42 3.83
C LEU A 139 7.02 7.46 2.89
N ILE A 140 5.82 7.23 3.42
CA ILE A 140 4.57 7.25 2.65
C ILE A 140 4.35 8.62 2.01
N LYS A 141 4.55 9.70 2.78
CA LYS A 141 4.44 11.07 2.27
C LYS A 141 5.45 11.34 1.16
N GLU A 142 6.69 10.91 1.34
CA GLU A 142 7.72 11.06 0.31
C GLU A 142 7.39 10.32 -0.99
N LEU A 143 6.80 9.13 -0.90
CA LEU A 143 6.31 8.38 -2.05
C LEU A 143 5.22 9.12 -2.81
N HIS A 144 4.27 9.73 -2.08
CA HIS A 144 3.24 10.57 -2.68
C HIS A 144 3.85 11.79 -3.38
N ASP A 145 4.63 12.57 -2.65
CA ASP A 145 5.17 13.87 -3.12
C ASP A 145 6.13 13.71 -4.32
N LYS A 146 7.00 12.68 -4.30
CA LYS A 146 8.04 12.50 -5.33
C LYS A 146 7.61 11.64 -6.51
N LYS A 147 6.73 10.67 -6.30
CA LYS A 147 6.34 9.70 -7.35
C LYS A 147 4.95 9.95 -7.92
N GLY A 148 4.17 10.86 -7.33
CA GLY A 148 2.81 11.14 -7.74
C GLY A 148 1.84 9.98 -7.52
N THR A 149 2.22 9.00 -6.69
CA THR A 149 1.35 7.88 -6.34
C THR A 149 0.20 8.38 -5.45
N THR A 150 -1.02 8.11 -5.81
CA THR A 150 -2.16 8.41 -4.93
C THR A 150 -2.15 7.42 -3.77
N VAL A 151 -2.09 7.94 -2.54
CA VAL A 151 -2.08 7.12 -1.32
C VAL A 151 -3.42 7.22 -0.61
N ILE A 152 -3.97 6.07 -0.24
CA ILE A 152 -5.15 5.96 0.62
C ILE A 152 -4.68 5.34 1.94
N LEU A 153 -4.63 6.16 2.98
CA LEU A 153 -4.24 5.75 4.32
C LEU A 153 -5.48 5.45 5.15
N VAL A 154 -5.61 4.21 5.61
CA VAL A 154 -6.62 3.84 6.61
C VAL A 154 -5.94 3.86 7.97
N SER A 155 -6.43 4.69 8.88
CA SER A 155 -5.90 4.81 10.23
C SER A 155 -7.00 5.21 11.20
N HIS A 156 -6.84 4.81 12.47
CA HIS A 156 -7.64 5.29 13.59
C HIS A 156 -6.92 6.38 14.41
N SER A 157 -5.67 6.71 14.04
CA SER A 157 -4.88 7.77 14.67
C SER A 157 -5.22 9.12 14.07
N MET A 158 -5.91 9.97 14.82
CA MET A 158 -6.25 11.33 14.40
C MET A 158 -5.00 12.20 14.17
N GLU A 159 -3.93 11.98 14.95
CA GLU A 159 -2.67 12.68 14.82
C GLU A 159 -1.96 12.36 13.50
N ASP A 160 -1.89 11.07 13.13
CA ASP A 160 -1.31 10.64 11.85
C ASP A 160 -2.08 11.25 10.67
N VAL A 161 -3.42 11.17 10.73
CA VAL A 161 -4.29 11.69 9.69
C VAL A 161 -4.14 13.21 9.55
N ALA A 162 -4.12 13.97 10.67
CA ALA A 162 -4.01 15.43 10.63
C ALA A 162 -2.72 15.94 9.97
N ASN A 163 -1.61 15.21 10.15
CA ASN A 163 -0.28 15.67 9.75
C ASN A 163 0.17 15.18 8.37
N TYR A 164 -0.40 14.08 7.87
CA TYR A 164 0.15 13.38 6.70
C TYR A 164 -0.79 13.28 5.49
N VAL A 165 -2.05 13.73 5.58
CA VAL A 165 -3.02 13.62 4.49
C VAL A 165 -3.56 14.97 4.06
N ASP A 166 -3.97 15.06 2.78
CA ASP A 166 -4.57 16.28 2.19
C ASP A 166 -6.11 16.27 2.29
N ARG A 167 -6.71 15.08 2.41
CA ARG A 167 -8.17 14.87 2.49
C ARG A 167 -8.49 13.76 3.46
N ILE A 168 -9.57 13.94 4.21
CA ILE A 168 -10.05 12.98 5.20
C ILE A 168 -11.47 12.56 4.83
N VAL A 169 -11.71 11.26 4.86
CA VAL A 169 -13.05 10.67 4.82
C VAL A 169 -13.30 9.95 6.14
N VAL A 170 -14.20 10.48 6.95
CA VAL A 170 -14.60 9.86 8.21
C VAL A 170 -15.78 8.91 7.95
N MET A 171 -15.65 7.68 8.41
CA MET A 171 -16.69 6.67 8.25
C MET A 171 -17.26 6.25 9.61
N GLU A 172 -18.56 6.13 9.68
CA GLU A 172 -19.31 5.63 10.85
C GLU A 172 -20.44 4.73 10.40
N HIS A 173 -20.60 3.57 11.03
CA HIS A 173 -21.68 2.60 10.74
C HIS A 173 -21.82 2.24 9.23
N GLY A 174 -20.71 2.22 8.50
CA GLY A 174 -20.71 1.89 7.07
C GLY A 174 -21.07 3.05 6.13
N GLY A 175 -21.37 4.22 6.67
CA GLY A 175 -21.63 5.46 5.93
C GLY A 175 -20.49 6.47 6.03
N ILE A 176 -20.45 7.41 5.09
CA ILE A 176 -19.57 8.57 5.18
C ILE A 176 -20.22 9.60 6.10
N LEU A 177 -19.57 9.88 7.23
CA LEU A 177 -19.98 10.91 8.16
C LEU A 177 -19.47 12.29 7.75
N TYR A 178 -18.23 12.34 7.26
CA TYR A 178 -17.57 13.57 6.87
C TYR A 178 -16.57 13.33 5.72
N ASP A 179 -16.40 14.35 4.89
CA ASP A 179 -15.44 14.35 3.78
C ASP A 179 -14.91 15.78 3.59
N GLY A 180 -13.63 16.00 3.79
CA GLY A 180 -13.02 17.32 3.68
C GLY A 180 -11.51 17.31 3.97
N THR A 181 -10.94 18.50 4.06
CA THR A 181 -9.55 18.70 4.44
C THR A 181 -9.35 18.47 5.95
N PRO A 182 -8.11 18.16 6.40
CA PRO A 182 -7.82 18.08 7.85
C PRO A 182 -8.27 19.30 8.64
N ARG A 183 -8.11 20.49 8.06
CA ARG A 183 -8.51 21.74 8.69
C ARG A 183 -10.01 21.84 8.90
N GLU A 184 -10.82 21.35 7.95
CA GLU A 184 -12.28 21.36 8.04
C GLU A 184 -12.80 20.30 9.00
N VAL A 185 -12.08 19.16 9.13
CA VAL A 185 -12.50 18.05 10.01
C VAL A 185 -12.18 18.33 11.49
N PHE A 186 -11.09 19.06 11.77
CA PHE A 186 -10.61 19.29 13.15
C PHE A 186 -10.96 20.68 13.71
N HIS A 187 -11.71 21.50 12.99
CA HIS A 187 -12.24 22.79 13.40
C HIS A 187 -13.76 22.85 13.25
#